data_3f463a046c9b5a22f1d622da4c8f8709
#
_entry.id   3f463a046c9b5a22f1d622da4c8f8709
#
_cell.length_a   1.000
_cell.length_b   1.000
_cell.length_c   1.000
_cell.angle_alpha   90.00
_cell.angle_beta   90.00
_cell.angle_gamma   90.00
#
_symmetry.space_group_name_H-M   'P 1'
#
loop_
_entity.id
_entity.type
_entity.pdbx_description
1 polymer ?
#
loop_
_entity_poly.entity_id
_entity_poly.type
_entity_poly.pdbx_seq_one_letter_code
_entity_poly.pdbx_strand_id
1 'polypeptide(L)' 'MNGKNRNDIKPGLRVNITQKQDQRTGKLTSGVVKDILTKSPFHARGIKGRLQTGEVGRVQEIVETGQEVTGRS' A
#
# COMPACT_ATOMS: atom_id res chain seq x y z
N MET A 1 -4.13 5.35 8.10
CA MET A 1 -2.67 5.37 8.22
C MET A 1 -2.03 5.58 6.88
N ASN A 2 -0.89 6.24 6.86
CA ASN A 2 -0.15 6.40 5.62
C ASN A 2 0.76 5.19 5.42
N GLY A 3 1.38 5.09 4.27
CA GLY A 3 2.22 3.95 3.94
C GLY A 3 3.71 4.20 4.07
N LYS A 4 4.12 5.09 4.97
CA LYS A 4 5.52 5.48 5.06
C LYS A 4 6.34 4.59 5.99
N ASN A 5 5.71 3.92 6.93
CA ASN A 5 6.39 3.02 7.86
C ASN A 5 6.21 1.57 7.45
N ARG A 6 7.31 0.86 7.29
CA ARG A 6 7.27 -0.54 6.89
C ARG A 6 6.50 -1.40 7.88
N ASN A 7 6.57 -1.06 9.16
CA ASN A 7 5.87 -1.84 10.18
C ASN A 7 4.36 -1.77 10.07
N ASP A 8 3.84 -0.78 9.38
CA ASP A 8 2.40 -0.64 9.21
C ASP A 8 1.88 -1.42 8.02
N ILE A 9 2.78 -2.00 7.23
CA ILE A 9 2.41 -2.68 6.00
C ILE A 9 2.79 -4.16 6.10
N LYS A 10 1.84 -5.03 5.78
CA LYS A 10 2.05 -6.48 5.83
C LYS A 10 1.41 -7.12 4.62
N PRO A 11 1.93 -8.27 4.18
CA PRO A 11 1.24 -9.04 3.16
C PRO A 11 -0.19 -9.34 3.61
N GLY A 12 -1.12 -9.19 2.69
CA GLY A 12 -2.53 -9.40 2.99
C GLY A 12 -3.28 -8.12 3.33
N LEU A 13 -2.58 -7.02 3.49
CA LEU A 13 -3.21 -5.75 3.83
C LEU A 13 -3.67 -5.05 2.56
N ARG A 14 -4.84 -4.43 2.61
CA ARG A 14 -5.35 -3.67 1.47
C ARG A 14 -4.79 -2.25 1.53
N VAL A 15 -4.24 -1.80 0.43
CA VAL A 15 -3.61 -0.49 0.34
C VAL A 15 -3.92 0.18 -0.98
N ASN A 16 -3.66 1.48 -1.02
CA ASN A 16 -3.65 2.23 -2.27
C ASN A 16 -2.22 2.62 -2.56
N ILE A 17 -1.77 2.31 -3.77
CA ILE A 17 -0.40 2.60 -4.17
C ILE A 17 -0.39 3.57 -5.35
N THR A 18 0.75 4.24 -5.52
CA THR A 18 1.01 5.04 -6.71
C THR A 18 2.06 4.30 -7.51
N GLN A 19 1.72 3.85 -8.70
CA GLN A 19 2.66 3.20 -9.57
C GLN A 19 3.60 4.23 -10.20
N LYS A 20 4.75 3.76 -10.69
CA LYS A 20 5.74 4.67 -11.25
C LYS A 20 5.17 5.58 -12.32
N GLN A 21 4.38 5.03 -13.23
CA GLN A 21 3.82 5.81 -14.32
C GLN A 21 2.73 6.78 -13.85
N ASP A 22 2.23 6.61 -12.65
CA ASP A 22 1.15 7.44 -12.12
C ASP A 22 1.63 8.49 -11.14
N GLN A 23 2.94 8.57 -10.88
CA GLN A 23 3.44 9.51 -9.89
C GLN A 23 3.18 10.97 -10.26
N ARG A 24 3.13 11.27 -11.54
CA ARG A 24 2.87 12.64 -11.98
C ARG A 24 1.43 13.08 -11.71
N THR A 25 0.51 12.18 -11.85
CA THR A 25 -0.92 12.50 -11.70
C THR A 25 -1.46 12.17 -10.33
N GLY A 26 -0.73 11.37 -9.57
CA GLY A 26 -1.21 10.95 -8.27
C GLY A 26 -2.28 9.88 -8.30
N LYS A 27 -2.48 9.27 -9.44
CA LYS A 27 -3.49 8.22 -9.54
C LYS A 27 -3.17 7.08 -8.60
N LEU A 28 -4.19 6.58 -7.92
CA LEU A 28 -4.02 5.48 -6.95
C LEU A 28 -4.56 4.18 -7.52
N THR A 29 -3.85 3.10 -7.19
CA THR A 29 -4.26 1.75 -7.54
C THR A 29 -4.49 0.99 -6.25
N SER A 30 -5.68 0.46 -6.09
CA SER A 30 -6.03 -0.31 -4.89
C SER A 30 -5.68 -1.77 -5.07
N GLY A 31 -5.27 -2.41 -3.99
CA GLY A 31 -5.02 -3.83 -4.04
C GLY A 31 -4.52 -4.35 -2.71
N VAL A 32 -4.24 -5.64 -2.68
CA VAL A 32 -3.76 -6.32 -1.49
C VAL A 32 -2.27 -6.57 -1.63
N VAL A 33 -1.51 -6.23 -0.59
CA VAL A 33 -0.06 -6.39 -0.60
C VAL A 33 0.31 -7.87 -0.65
N LYS A 34 1.22 -8.19 -1.55
CA LYS A 34 1.82 -9.51 -1.63
C LYS A 34 3.23 -9.48 -1.06
N ASP A 35 4.03 -8.51 -1.50
CA ASP A 35 5.43 -8.39 -1.07
C ASP A 35 5.73 -6.95 -0.69
N ILE A 36 6.65 -6.79 0.24
CA ILE A 36 7.16 -5.48 0.62
C ILE A 36 8.57 -5.40 0.06
N LEU A 37 8.81 -4.42 -0.80
CA LEU A 37 10.07 -4.31 -1.53
C LEU A 37 11.05 -3.32 -0.89
N THR A 38 10.55 -2.38 -0.10
CA THR A 38 11.42 -1.44 0.62
C THR A 38 11.98 -2.12 1.85
N LYS A 39 13.30 -2.11 1.99
CA LYS A 39 13.94 -2.74 3.15
C LYS A 39 14.06 -1.81 4.33
N SER A 40 14.05 -0.51 4.09
CA SER A 40 14.15 0.47 5.17
C SER A 40 12.87 0.49 6.00
N PRO A 41 12.97 0.80 7.29
CA PRO A 41 11.77 0.86 8.13
C PRO A 41 10.87 2.04 7.80
N PHE A 42 11.39 3.02 7.09
CA PHE A 42 10.64 4.23 6.77
C PHE A 42 11.04 4.74 5.39
N HIS A 43 10.06 5.27 4.65
CA HIS A 43 10.35 5.94 3.39
C HIS A 43 9.38 7.11 3.23
N ALA A 44 9.93 8.30 3.02
CA ALA A 44 9.13 9.52 2.96
C ALA A 44 8.08 9.50 1.85
N ARG A 45 8.34 8.79 0.76
CA ARG A 45 7.40 8.72 -0.36
C ARG A 45 6.48 7.50 -0.29
N GLY A 46 6.59 6.74 0.77
CA GLY A 46 5.80 5.53 0.93
C GLY A 46 6.63 4.27 0.71
N ILE A 47 6.30 3.23 1.44
CA ILE A 47 6.97 1.94 1.30
C ILE A 47 6.58 1.35 -0.04
N LYS A 48 7.56 0.86 -0.77
CA LYS A 48 7.31 0.23 -2.06
C LYS A 48 6.83 -1.19 -1.86
N GLY A 49 5.74 -1.54 -2.49
CA GLY A 49 5.18 -2.87 -2.37
C GLY A 49 4.68 -3.40 -3.68
N ARG A 50 4.50 -4.70 -3.73
CA ARG A 50 3.88 -5.39 -4.86
C ARG A 50 2.53 -5.91 -4.43
N LEU A 51 1.53 -5.70 -5.26
CA LEU A 51 0.19 -6.21 -5.00
C LEU A 51 0.06 -7.65 -5.50
N GLN A 52 -0.95 -8.34 -5.02
CA GLN A 52 -1.22 -9.71 -5.44
C GLN A 52 -1.51 -9.81 -6.93
N THR A 53 -2.01 -8.73 -7.50
CA THR A 53 -2.28 -8.67 -8.94
C THR A 53 -1.06 -8.32 -9.77
N GLY A 54 0.08 -8.04 -9.12
CA GLY A 54 1.33 -7.80 -9.82
C GLY A 54 1.79 -6.35 -9.92
N GLU A 55 0.91 -5.40 -9.62
CA GLU A 55 1.31 -4.00 -9.69
C GLU A 55 2.31 -3.67 -8.59
N VAL A 56 3.26 -2.80 -8.93
CA VAL A 56 4.28 -2.35 -7.98
C VAL A 56 4.18 -0.84 -7.85
N GLY A 57 4.24 -0.34 -6.63
CA GLY A 57 4.19 1.09 -6.40
C GLY A 57 4.45 1.44 -4.96
N ARG A 58 4.40 2.74 -4.69
CA ARG A 58 4.58 3.28 -3.35
C ARG A 58 3.24 3.34 -2.64
N VAL A 59 3.19 2.76 -1.44
CA VAL A 59 1.95 2.78 -0.66
C VAL A 59 1.70 4.20 -0.17
N GLN A 60 0.55 4.73 -0.52
CA GLN A 60 0.16 6.08 -0.10
C GLN A 60 -0.82 6.03 1.06
N GLU A 61 -1.60 4.97 1.11
CA GLU A 61 -2.66 4.91 2.08
C GLU A 61 -2.94 3.45 2.43
N ILE A 62 -3.14 3.19 3.71
CA ILE A 62 -3.52 1.84 4.15
C ILE A 62 -5.03 1.85 4.35
N VAL A 63 -5.71 1.02 3.58
CA VAL A 63 -7.15 0.89 3.65
C VAL A 63 -7.46 -0.12 4.75
N GLU A 64 -8.43 0.19 5.56
CA GLU A 64 -8.80 -0.71 6.64
C GLU A 64 -9.17 -2.06 6.09
N THR A 65 -8.61 -3.10 6.65
CA THR A 65 -8.95 -4.43 6.19
C THR A 65 -10.33 -4.79 6.70
N GLY A 66 -10.91 -5.76 6.04
CA GLY A 66 -12.27 -6.11 6.35
C GLY A 66 -12.55 -6.48 7.76
N GLN A 67 -11.58 -6.45 8.59
CA GLN A 67 -11.96 -6.62 9.89
C GLN A 67 -12.80 -5.49 10.34
N GLU A 68 -13.09 -4.95 9.78
CA GLU A 68 -13.88 -4.16 10.02
C GLU A 68 -15.02 -4.08 9.65
N VAL A 69 -14.97 -4.56 9.46
CA VAL A 69 -15.83 -4.49 9.21
C VAL A 69 -16.78 -4.38 9.43
N THR A 70 -16.72 -4.40 9.77
CA THR A 70 -17.47 -4.32 10.00
C THR A 70 -18.38 -3.86 9.93
N GLY A 71 -18.50 -3.79 9.99
CA GLY A 71 -19.18 -3.35 9.95
C GLY A 71 -19.85 -2.84 9.54
N ARG A 72 -19.74 -2.49 9.38
CA ARG A 72 -20.26 -1.92 9.02
C ARG A 72 -20.76 -1.88 8.38
N SER A 73 -20.46 -2.23 8.32
CA SER A 73 -20.71 -2.24 7.78
C SER A 73 -21.03 -2.27 7.56
#